data_680c2b8adf40c154f350c3150c8b8b57
#
_entry.id   680c2b8adf40c154f350c3150c8b8b57
#
_cell.length_a   1.000
_cell.length_b   1.000
_cell.length_c   1.000
_cell.angle_alpha   90.00
_cell.angle_beta   90.00
_cell.angle_gamma   90.00
#
_symmetry.space_group_name_H-M   'P 1'
#
loop_
_entity.id
_entity.type
_entity.pdbx_description
1 polymer ?
#
loop_
_entity_poly.entity_id
_entity_poly.type
_entity_poly.pdbx_seq_one_letter_code
_entity_poly.pdbx_strand_id
1 'polypeptide(L)'
;MEFYRILFSKERKRLMKVKIITDSASNMYSMNDADFASVPLRIITNDKEYVDTPDTDVFAMVEELSTYKGRSGTACPGVGDYLDAFEGYDEIYCVTITSVLSGSYNAAMTAKQQYEEDHPEAKVFVLDSLTAGSEMKLHLEKIKELVAAGKEFETICEELIDYRDNHTTLQFCLESLHNLANNGRVSPAVAKIAGLVGLRMVGDATGGKLNPTDKCRGEKKALATVYSNMKKAGYNGGKLLIDHCYNEKTASALKDMALAEFPNAQVILGQTGALCSFYAEKGGLMIGYEI
;
A
#
# COMPACT_ATOMS: atom_id res chain seq x y z
N MET A 1 -57.52 14.90 -15.87
CA MET A 1 -56.79 13.65 -15.53
C MET A 1 -55.30 13.67 -15.86
N GLU A 2 -54.74 14.80 -16.26
CA GLU A 2 -53.29 14.98 -16.58
C GLU A 2 -52.48 15.56 -15.42
N PHE A 3 -53.14 16.16 -14.42
CA PHE A 3 -52.48 16.77 -13.27
C PHE A 3 -51.94 15.74 -12.22
N TYR A 4 -52.37 14.49 -12.29
CA TYR A 4 -51.96 13.43 -11.36
C TYR A 4 -50.71 12.62 -11.83
N ARG A 5 -50.22 12.84 -13.07
CA ARG A 5 -49.08 12.14 -13.64
C ARG A 5 -47.74 12.80 -13.36
N ILE A 6 -47.74 14.06 -12.91
CA ILE A 6 -46.50 14.84 -12.65
C ILE A 6 -45.98 14.68 -11.22
N LEU A 7 -46.79 14.11 -10.33
CA LEU A 7 -46.44 13.99 -8.89
C LEU A 7 -45.76 12.70 -8.48
N PHE A 8 -45.57 11.71 -9.36
CA PHE A 8 -44.95 10.42 -9.02
C PHE A 8 -43.63 10.13 -9.74
N SER A 9 -42.99 11.06 -10.44
CA SER A 9 -41.67 10.88 -11.07
C SER A 9 -40.54 11.61 -10.37
N LYS A 10 -40.63 11.85 -9.08
CA LYS A 10 -39.44 12.00 -8.22
C LYS A 10 -39.08 10.64 -7.64
N GLU A 11 -38.67 9.72 -8.47
CA GLU A 11 -37.75 8.71 -8.03
C GLU A 11 -36.61 9.47 -7.32
N ARG A 12 -36.52 9.30 -6.01
CA ARG A 12 -35.33 9.71 -5.27
C ARG A 12 -34.20 8.96 -5.97
N LYS A 13 -33.41 9.66 -6.81
CA LYS A 13 -32.13 9.12 -7.27
C LYS A 13 -31.42 8.69 -6.00
N ARG A 14 -31.39 7.41 -5.71
CA ARG A 14 -30.64 6.84 -4.58
C ARG A 14 -29.22 7.38 -4.76
N LEU A 15 -28.73 8.16 -3.80
CA LEU A 15 -27.34 8.59 -3.82
C LEU A 15 -26.49 7.32 -3.85
N MET A 16 -25.73 7.15 -4.93
CA MET A 16 -24.81 6.03 -5.05
C MET A 16 -23.82 6.08 -3.90
N LYS A 17 -23.68 4.96 -3.21
CA LYS A 17 -22.73 4.80 -2.11
C LYS A 17 -21.42 4.28 -2.66
N VAL A 18 -20.39 5.10 -2.53
CA VAL A 18 -19.03 4.79 -3.00
C VAL A 18 -18.16 4.41 -1.82
N LYS A 19 -17.34 3.37 -1.94
CA LYS A 19 -16.35 2.97 -0.94
C LYS A 19 -14.97 2.76 -1.53
N ILE A 20 -13.98 3.26 -0.82
CA ILE A 20 -12.57 3.03 -1.11
C ILE A 20 -12.04 1.99 -0.12
N ILE A 21 -11.44 0.93 -0.62
CA ILE A 21 -10.97 -0.19 0.20
C ILE A 21 -9.50 -0.46 -0.15
N THR A 22 -8.76 -0.85 0.86
CA THR A 22 -7.40 -1.36 0.68
C THR A 22 -7.15 -2.52 1.62
N ASP A 23 -6.10 -3.28 1.41
CA ASP A 23 -5.55 -4.10 2.49
C ASP A 23 -4.55 -3.30 3.33
N SER A 24 -4.22 -3.81 4.51
CA SER A 24 -3.38 -3.10 5.47
C SER A 24 -1.92 -2.91 5.02
N ALA A 25 -1.50 -3.57 3.94
CA ALA A 25 -0.17 -3.35 3.35
C ALA A 25 0.02 -1.92 2.80
N SER A 26 -1.05 -1.14 2.65
CA SER A 26 -0.98 0.29 2.31
C SER A 26 -0.44 1.18 3.45
N ASN A 27 -0.37 0.67 4.69
CA ASN A 27 -0.12 1.47 5.90
C ASN A 27 -1.15 2.62 6.09
N MET A 28 -2.37 2.45 5.57
CA MET A 28 -3.46 3.42 5.71
C MET A 28 -4.69 2.72 6.32
N TYR A 29 -5.18 3.24 7.45
CA TYR A 29 -6.29 2.65 8.21
C TYR A 29 -7.54 3.52 8.22
N SER A 30 -7.42 4.76 7.79
CA SER A 30 -8.53 5.71 7.65
C SER A 30 -8.25 6.70 6.52
N MET A 31 -9.31 7.27 5.98
CA MET A 31 -9.25 8.32 4.97
C MET A 31 -10.32 9.37 5.30
N ASN A 32 -9.94 10.64 5.37
CA ASN A 32 -10.88 11.72 5.60
C ASN A 32 -11.77 11.93 4.38
N ASP A 33 -13.02 12.35 4.60
CA ASP A 33 -13.97 12.72 3.55
C ASP A 33 -14.28 11.62 2.51
N ALA A 34 -14.14 10.34 2.89
CA ALA A 34 -14.52 9.20 2.07
C ALA A 34 -14.94 8.02 2.96
N ASP A 35 -15.88 7.22 2.48
CA ASP A 35 -16.16 5.91 3.09
C ASP A 35 -14.97 4.99 2.76
N PHE A 36 -14.25 4.59 3.80
CA PHE A 36 -12.98 3.85 3.66
C PHE A 36 -12.94 2.63 4.55
N ALA A 37 -12.27 1.57 4.08
CA ALA A 37 -11.93 0.41 4.91
C ALA A 37 -10.53 -0.12 4.57
N SER A 38 -9.82 -0.56 5.62
CA SER A 38 -8.58 -1.31 5.52
C SER A 38 -8.81 -2.74 5.97
N VAL A 39 -8.62 -3.70 5.07
CA VAL A 39 -8.80 -5.13 5.35
C VAL A 39 -7.48 -5.70 5.87
N PRO A 40 -7.45 -6.26 7.10
CA PRO A 40 -6.18 -6.53 7.78
C PRO A 40 -5.50 -7.80 7.28
N LEU A 41 -4.19 -7.71 7.00
CA LEU A 41 -3.31 -8.86 6.95
C LEU A 41 -2.91 -9.28 8.38
N ARG A 42 -2.28 -10.44 8.51
CA ARG A 42 -1.88 -10.99 9.81
C ARG A 42 -0.43 -11.44 9.80
N ILE A 43 0.26 -11.21 10.90
CA ILE A 43 1.57 -11.78 11.18
C ILE A 43 1.36 -12.93 12.17
N ILE A 44 1.89 -14.10 11.85
CA ILE A 44 1.66 -15.33 12.58
C ILE A 44 2.99 -15.88 13.06
N THR A 45 3.09 -16.18 14.35
CA THR A 45 4.19 -16.93 14.97
C THR A 45 3.68 -18.28 15.48
N ASN A 46 4.54 -19.10 16.05
CA ASN A 46 4.07 -20.34 16.68
C ASN A 46 3.15 -20.09 17.88
N ASP A 47 3.28 -18.93 18.52
CA ASP A 47 2.70 -18.66 19.83
C ASP A 47 1.63 -17.55 19.77
N LYS A 48 1.61 -16.74 18.70
CA LYS A 48 0.84 -15.49 18.68
C LYS A 48 0.49 -15.06 17.26
N GLU A 49 -0.63 -14.39 17.14
CA GLU A 49 -1.09 -13.71 15.92
C GLU A 49 -1.19 -12.20 16.19
N TYR A 50 -0.69 -11.40 15.26
CA TYR A 50 -0.86 -9.95 15.24
C TYR A 50 -1.72 -9.59 14.02
N VAL A 51 -2.86 -8.97 14.27
CA VAL A 51 -3.77 -8.50 13.22
C VAL A 51 -3.38 -7.06 12.88
N ASP A 52 -3.09 -6.77 11.62
CA ASP A 52 -2.58 -5.44 11.20
C ASP A 52 -3.69 -4.39 11.17
N THR A 53 -3.99 -3.84 12.35
CA THR A 53 -5.02 -2.82 12.61
C THR A 53 -4.42 -1.62 13.34
N PRO A 54 -5.15 -0.48 13.44
CA PRO A 54 -4.69 0.69 14.19
C PRO A 54 -4.41 0.42 15.67
N ASP A 55 -5.05 -0.61 16.24
CA ASP A 55 -4.93 -0.96 17.66
C ASP A 55 -3.69 -1.82 17.96
N THR A 56 -2.99 -2.27 16.93
CA THR A 56 -1.80 -3.11 17.09
C THR A 56 -0.61 -2.27 17.54
N ASP A 57 -0.02 -2.64 18.67
CA ASP A 57 1.25 -2.05 19.11
C ASP A 57 2.39 -2.58 18.21
N VAL A 58 2.59 -1.86 17.09
CA VAL A 58 3.60 -2.21 16.10
C VAL A 58 5.02 -2.14 16.69
N PHE A 59 5.27 -1.23 17.64
CA PHE A 59 6.59 -1.13 18.28
C PHE A 59 6.89 -2.38 19.12
N ALA A 60 5.97 -2.76 19.98
CA ALA A 60 6.13 -3.96 20.80
C ALA A 60 6.28 -5.22 19.93
N MET A 61 5.49 -5.33 18.84
CA MET A 61 5.61 -6.42 17.88
C MET A 61 7.01 -6.49 17.22
N VAL A 62 7.53 -5.35 16.74
CA VAL A 62 8.85 -5.30 16.07
C VAL A 62 9.97 -5.68 17.05
N GLU A 63 9.95 -5.17 18.29
CA GLU A 63 10.94 -5.51 19.32
C GLU A 63 10.86 -7.01 19.68
N GLU A 64 9.66 -7.56 19.88
CA GLU A 64 9.43 -8.97 20.18
C GLU A 64 9.96 -9.86 19.03
N LEU A 65 9.59 -9.55 17.79
CA LEU A 65 9.98 -10.34 16.62
C LEU A 65 11.47 -10.23 16.28
N SER A 66 12.13 -9.13 16.65
CA SER A 66 13.58 -8.95 16.43
C SER A 66 14.43 -10.01 17.17
N THR A 67 13.92 -10.55 18.26
CA THR A 67 14.59 -11.57 19.09
C THR A 67 13.96 -12.96 18.99
N TYR A 68 12.82 -13.06 18.31
CA TYR A 68 12.07 -14.31 18.17
C TYR A 68 12.86 -15.35 17.39
N LYS A 69 12.95 -16.57 17.94
CA LYS A 69 13.69 -17.68 17.33
C LYS A 69 12.80 -18.72 16.67
N GLY A 70 11.49 -18.60 16.88
CA GLY A 70 10.51 -19.49 16.28
C GLY A 70 10.24 -19.15 14.82
N ARG A 71 9.34 -19.90 14.23
CA ARG A 71 8.87 -19.64 12.87
C ARG A 71 7.88 -18.47 12.87
N SER A 72 8.05 -17.54 11.93
CA SER A 72 7.11 -16.45 11.71
C SER A 72 6.75 -16.35 10.23
N GLY A 73 5.52 -15.93 9.96
CA GLY A 73 5.00 -15.77 8.61
C GLY A 73 3.83 -14.80 8.57
N THR A 74 3.18 -14.70 7.43
CA THR A 74 2.02 -13.81 7.26
C THR A 74 0.89 -14.52 6.54
N ALA A 75 -0.35 -14.08 6.81
CA ALA A 75 -1.55 -14.47 6.07
C ALA A 75 -2.22 -13.23 5.45
N CYS A 76 -2.69 -13.39 4.21
CA CYS A 76 -3.55 -12.38 3.58
C CYS A 76 -4.98 -12.46 4.13
N PRO A 77 -5.80 -11.42 3.92
CA PRO A 77 -7.23 -11.47 4.22
C PRO A 77 -7.91 -12.59 3.44
N GLY A 78 -8.97 -13.15 4.01
CA GLY A 78 -9.84 -14.10 3.33
C GLY A 78 -10.87 -13.42 2.45
N VAL A 79 -11.58 -14.22 1.65
CA VAL A 79 -12.69 -13.73 0.80
C VAL A 79 -13.79 -13.07 1.65
N GLY A 80 -14.12 -13.67 2.81
CA GLY A 80 -15.13 -13.13 3.72
C GLY A 80 -14.77 -11.75 4.27
N ASP A 81 -13.50 -11.51 4.59
CA ASP A 81 -13.04 -10.20 5.08
C ASP A 81 -13.28 -9.07 4.04
N TYR A 82 -13.15 -9.40 2.73
CA TYR A 82 -13.45 -8.47 1.64
C TYR A 82 -14.95 -8.30 1.41
N LEU A 83 -15.74 -9.40 1.47
CA LEU A 83 -17.20 -9.34 1.35
C LEU A 83 -17.80 -8.44 2.43
N ASP A 84 -17.35 -8.59 3.68
CA ASP A 84 -17.76 -7.73 4.79
C ASP A 84 -17.42 -6.25 4.53
N ALA A 85 -16.27 -5.99 3.90
CA ALA A 85 -15.86 -4.63 3.54
C ALA A 85 -16.66 -4.03 2.37
N PHE A 86 -17.18 -4.86 1.45
CA PHE A 86 -18.00 -4.45 0.30
C PHE A 86 -19.46 -4.16 0.67
N GLU A 87 -19.95 -4.78 1.74
CA GLU A 87 -21.38 -4.81 2.09
C GLU A 87 -22.02 -3.42 2.15
N GLY A 88 -23.13 -3.27 1.40
CA GLY A 88 -23.98 -2.10 1.41
C GLY A 88 -23.55 -0.93 0.51
N TYR A 89 -22.58 -1.14 -0.40
CA TYR A 89 -22.07 -0.13 -1.33
C TYR A 89 -22.41 -0.47 -2.79
N ASP A 90 -22.59 0.57 -3.60
CA ASP A 90 -22.99 0.47 -5.01
C ASP A 90 -21.77 0.52 -5.94
N GLU A 91 -20.74 1.34 -5.58
CA GLU A 91 -19.45 1.41 -6.28
C GLU A 91 -18.29 1.23 -5.30
N ILE A 92 -17.38 0.31 -5.63
CA ILE A 92 -16.28 -0.07 -4.75
C ILE A 92 -14.97 -0.04 -5.53
N TYR A 93 -14.00 0.68 -4.98
CA TYR A 93 -12.62 0.73 -5.48
C TYR A 93 -11.70 0.09 -4.44
N CYS A 94 -11.15 -1.07 -4.76
CA CYS A 94 -10.30 -1.86 -3.86
C CYS A 94 -8.86 -1.90 -4.40
N VAL A 95 -7.89 -1.44 -3.60
CA VAL A 95 -6.46 -1.50 -3.92
C VAL A 95 -5.80 -2.54 -3.02
N THR A 96 -5.16 -3.53 -3.59
CA THR A 96 -4.46 -4.57 -2.83
C THR A 96 -2.95 -4.48 -3.02
N ILE A 97 -2.20 -4.99 -2.06
CA ILE A 97 -0.77 -5.29 -2.26
C ILE A 97 -0.59 -6.15 -3.51
N THR A 98 0.56 -6.03 -4.16
CA THR A 98 0.89 -6.81 -5.36
C THR A 98 0.56 -8.30 -5.23
N SER A 99 -0.10 -8.83 -6.25
CA SER A 99 -0.46 -10.26 -6.36
C SER A 99 0.76 -11.19 -6.39
N VAL A 100 1.92 -10.64 -6.74
CA VAL A 100 3.19 -11.39 -6.78
C VAL A 100 3.69 -11.77 -5.38
N LEU A 101 3.38 -10.97 -4.36
CA LEU A 101 3.85 -11.17 -2.98
C LEU A 101 2.78 -11.73 -2.05
N SER A 102 1.49 -11.59 -2.39
CA SER A 102 0.37 -11.93 -1.50
C SER A 102 -0.83 -12.50 -2.25
N GLY A 103 -1.60 -13.36 -1.59
CA GLY A 103 -2.90 -13.84 -2.08
C GLY A 103 -4.04 -12.82 -1.94
N SER A 104 -3.77 -11.62 -1.40
CA SER A 104 -4.76 -10.57 -1.12
C SER A 104 -5.58 -10.19 -2.35
N TYR A 105 -4.92 -9.93 -3.49
CA TYR A 105 -5.58 -9.64 -4.77
C TYR A 105 -6.55 -10.74 -5.19
N ASN A 106 -6.13 -12.00 -5.13
CA ASN A 106 -6.98 -13.12 -5.54
C ASN A 106 -8.19 -13.29 -4.60
N ALA A 107 -8.01 -13.05 -3.30
CA ALA A 107 -9.12 -13.06 -2.35
C ALA A 107 -10.13 -11.94 -2.65
N ALA A 108 -9.65 -10.71 -2.91
CA ALA A 108 -10.48 -9.58 -3.29
C ALA A 108 -11.21 -9.80 -4.63
N MET A 109 -10.55 -10.41 -5.63
CA MET A 109 -11.19 -10.76 -6.91
C MET A 109 -12.28 -11.82 -6.77
N THR A 110 -12.07 -12.80 -5.89
CA THR A 110 -13.10 -13.79 -5.59
C THR A 110 -14.29 -13.15 -4.86
N ALA A 111 -14.02 -12.28 -3.90
CA ALA A 111 -15.06 -11.51 -3.23
C ALA A 111 -15.85 -10.61 -4.20
N LYS A 112 -15.16 -9.94 -5.13
CA LYS A 112 -15.79 -9.15 -6.20
C LYS A 112 -16.78 -9.99 -6.98
N GLN A 113 -16.37 -11.16 -7.47
CA GLN A 113 -17.24 -12.03 -8.25
C GLN A 113 -18.51 -12.42 -7.45
N GLN A 114 -18.36 -12.86 -6.20
CA GLN A 114 -19.49 -13.23 -5.35
C GLN A 114 -20.39 -12.03 -5.06
N TYR A 115 -19.82 -10.88 -4.75
CA TYR A 115 -20.58 -9.67 -4.44
C TYR A 115 -21.41 -9.17 -5.62
N GLU A 116 -20.82 -9.13 -6.84
CA GLU A 116 -21.52 -8.72 -8.07
C GLU A 116 -22.59 -9.75 -8.51
N GLU A 117 -22.42 -11.06 -8.20
CA GLU A 117 -23.46 -12.07 -8.41
C GLU A 117 -24.68 -11.84 -7.49
N ASP A 118 -24.45 -11.47 -6.23
CA ASP A 118 -25.51 -11.20 -5.25
C ASP A 118 -26.10 -9.78 -5.39
N HIS A 119 -25.34 -8.83 -5.97
CA HIS A 119 -25.71 -7.42 -6.15
C HIS A 119 -25.46 -6.97 -7.61
N PRO A 120 -26.32 -7.37 -8.58
CA PRO A 120 -26.08 -7.15 -10.01
C PRO A 120 -25.93 -5.67 -10.44
N GLU A 121 -26.40 -4.73 -9.63
CA GLU A 121 -26.27 -3.29 -9.89
C GLU A 121 -24.97 -2.69 -9.29
N ALA A 122 -24.27 -3.44 -8.45
CA ALA A 122 -23.02 -2.97 -7.85
C ALA A 122 -21.85 -3.13 -8.83
N LYS A 123 -20.88 -2.23 -8.70
CA LYS A 123 -19.64 -2.25 -9.49
C LYS A 123 -18.46 -2.32 -8.55
N VAL A 124 -17.62 -3.32 -8.72
CA VAL A 124 -16.42 -3.50 -7.92
C VAL A 124 -15.20 -3.45 -8.84
N PHE A 125 -14.28 -2.54 -8.57
CA PHE A 125 -12.97 -2.50 -9.20
C PHE A 125 -11.91 -2.95 -8.20
N VAL A 126 -11.12 -3.94 -8.55
CA VAL A 126 -9.97 -4.40 -7.74
C VAL A 126 -8.69 -4.13 -8.53
N LEU A 127 -7.85 -3.26 -7.98
CA LEU A 127 -6.53 -2.95 -8.53
C LEU A 127 -5.47 -3.84 -7.86
N ASP A 128 -4.76 -4.64 -8.65
CA ASP A 128 -3.44 -5.12 -8.25
C ASP A 128 -2.50 -3.93 -8.29
N SER A 129 -2.04 -3.47 -7.13
CA SER A 129 -1.21 -2.26 -7.09
C SER A 129 0.17 -2.43 -7.72
N LEU A 130 0.61 -3.66 -7.93
CA LEU A 130 1.98 -4.03 -8.31
C LEU A 130 3.05 -3.48 -7.36
N THR A 131 2.66 -3.13 -6.13
CA THR A 131 3.52 -2.50 -5.11
C THR A 131 3.07 -2.86 -3.70
N ALA A 132 3.59 -2.14 -2.69
CA ALA A 132 3.20 -2.18 -1.29
C ALA A 132 3.48 -0.83 -0.59
N GLY A 133 2.92 -0.62 0.59
CA GLY A 133 3.25 0.51 1.46
C GLY A 133 2.88 1.87 0.85
N SER A 134 3.84 2.78 0.90
CA SER A 134 3.61 4.20 0.58
C SER A 134 3.13 4.49 -0.84
N GLU A 135 3.49 3.68 -1.84
CA GLU A 135 2.97 3.87 -3.19
C GLU A 135 1.48 3.50 -3.30
N MET A 136 1.01 2.49 -2.55
CA MET A 136 -0.44 2.20 -2.50
C MET A 136 -1.25 3.39 -1.99
N LYS A 137 -0.69 4.21 -1.09
CA LYS A 137 -1.36 5.43 -0.62
C LYS A 137 -1.58 6.44 -1.75
N LEU A 138 -0.63 6.57 -2.68
CA LEU A 138 -0.79 7.42 -3.86
C LEU A 138 -1.99 6.98 -4.70
N HIS A 139 -2.14 5.66 -4.92
CA HIS A 139 -3.28 5.11 -5.65
C HIS A 139 -4.61 5.40 -4.92
N LEU A 140 -4.64 5.25 -3.60
CA LEU A 140 -5.83 5.52 -2.78
C LEU A 140 -6.21 7.01 -2.78
N GLU A 141 -5.22 7.90 -2.67
CA GLU A 141 -5.45 9.34 -2.78
C GLU A 141 -5.96 9.73 -4.18
N LYS A 142 -5.43 9.10 -5.23
CA LYS A 142 -5.88 9.31 -6.60
C LYS A 142 -7.34 8.90 -6.79
N ILE A 143 -7.76 7.74 -6.26
CA ILE A 143 -9.17 7.34 -6.27
C ILE A 143 -10.04 8.40 -5.61
N LYS A 144 -9.66 8.83 -4.40
CA LYS A 144 -10.40 9.87 -3.67
C LYS A 144 -10.56 11.16 -4.49
N GLU A 145 -9.48 11.61 -5.13
CA GLU A 145 -9.49 12.79 -6.00
C GLU A 145 -10.48 12.63 -7.17
N LEU A 146 -10.47 11.48 -7.85
CA LEU A 146 -11.32 11.20 -9.00
C LEU A 146 -12.80 11.07 -8.61
N VAL A 147 -13.07 10.38 -7.49
CA VAL A 147 -14.44 10.27 -6.93
C VAL A 147 -14.96 11.64 -6.54
N ALA A 148 -14.16 12.47 -5.85
CA ALA A 148 -14.55 13.83 -5.46
C ALA A 148 -14.77 14.75 -6.66
N ALA A 149 -14.07 14.51 -7.78
CA ALA A 149 -14.30 15.21 -9.04
C ALA A 149 -15.55 14.75 -9.80
N GLY A 150 -16.28 13.74 -9.29
CA GLY A 150 -17.51 13.22 -9.89
C GLY A 150 -17.28 12.49 -11.21
N LYS A 151 -16.12 11.86 -11.39
CA LYS A 151 -15.81 11.03 -12.56
C LYS A 151 -16.66 9.76 -12.57
N GLU A 152 -16.99 9.25 -13.75
CA GLU A 152 -17.68 7.98 -13.93
C GLU A 152 -16.78 6.80 -13.56
N PHE A 153 -17.38 5.71 -13.09
CA PHE A 153 -16.68 4.52 -12.59
C PHE A 153 -15.61 3.99 -13.54
N GLU A 154 -15.96 3.81 -14.80
CA GLU A 154 -15.07 3.27 -15.83
C GLU A 154 -13.87 4.21 -16.09
N THR A 155 -14.12 5.52 -16.09
CA THR A 155 -13.07 6.55 -16.23
C THR A 155 -12.10 6.50 -15.03
N ILE A 156 -12.61 6.33 -13.80
CA ILE A 156 -11.77 6.19 -12.61
C ILE A 156 -10.88 4.95 -12.73
N CYS A 157 -11.44 3.83 -13.16
CA CYS A 157 -10.68 2.59 -13.34
C CYS A 157 -9.53 2.76 -14.36
N GLU A 158 -9.81 3.37 -15.51
CA GLU A 158 -8.83 3.62 -16.58
C GLU A 158 -7.72 4.58 -16.12
N GLU A 159 -8.09 5.72 -15.53
CA GLU A 159 -7.14 6.72 -15.03
C GLU A 159 -6.27 6.15 -13.88
N LEU A 160 -6.82 5.26 -13.05
CA LEU A 160 -6.08 4.64 -11.97
C LEU A 160 -5.06 3.61 -12.48
N ILE A 161 -5.42 2.82 -13.49
CA ILE A 161 -4.50 1.89 -14.15
C ILE A 161 -3.34 2.67 -14.78
N ASP A 162 -3.64 3.74 -15.52
CA ASP A 162 -2.61 4.60 -16.12
C ASP A 162 -1.71 5.25 -15.05
N TYR A 163 -2.30 5.75 -13.96
CA TYR A 163 -1.56 6.35 -12.86
C TYR A 163 -0.59 5.37 -12.19
N ARG A 164 -1.03 4.12 -11.94
CA ARG A 164 -0.18 3.04 -11.43
C ARG A 164 0.96 2.72 -12.40
N ASP A 165 0.66 2.59 -13.70
CA ASP A 165 1.61 2.05 -14.67
C ASP A 165 2.64 3.09 -15.13
N ASN A 166 2.27 4.39 -15.14
CA ASN A 166 3.05 5.42 -15.81
C ASN A 166 3.41 6.62 -14.92
N HIS A 167 2.82 6.74 -13.71
CA HIS A 167 2.97 7.97 -12.94
C HIS A 167 3.44 7.76 -11.50
N THR A 168 3.55 6.52 -11.03
CA THR A 168 4.04 6.22 -9.68
C THR A 168 5.05 5.09 -9.67
N THR A 169 5.86 5.05 -8.62
CA THR A 169 6.78 3.95 -8.37
C THR A 169 7.18 3.90 -6.89
N LEU A 170 7.71 2.74 -6.47
CA LEU A 170 8.23 2.52 -5.13
C LEU A 170 9.73 2.27 -5.17
N GLN A 171 10.44 2.88 -4.22
CA GLN A 171 11.74 2.42 -3.79
C GLN A 171 11.71 1.98 -2.33
N PHE A 172 12.62 1.10 -1.97
CA PHE A 172 12.86 0.71 -0.59
C PHE A 172 14.33 0.84 -0.21
N CYS A 173 14.57 1.04 1.09
CA CYS A 173 15.90 1.00 1.68
C CYS A 173 15.82 0.19 2.97
N LEU A 174 16.35 -1.03 2.98
CA LEU A 174 16.20 -1.99 4.06
C LEU A 174 17.56 -2.36 4.67
N GLU A 175 17.61 -2.46 6.01
CA GLU A 175 18.80 -2.92 6.73
C GLU A 175 18.90 -4.45 6.77
N SER A 176 17.75 -5.13 6.66
CA SER A 176 17.65 -6.59 6.65
C SER A 176 16.64 -7.03 5.58
N LEU A 177 16.84 -8.23 5.05
CA LEU A 177 15.88 -8.94 4.21
C LEU A 177 15.53 -10.31 4.80
N HIS A 178 15.76 -10.47 6.11
CA HIS A 178 15.63 -11.76 6.79
C HIS A 178 14.20 -12.30 6.70
N ASN A 179 13.22 -11.49 7.07
CA ASN A 179 11.81 -11.89 7.04
C ASN A 179 11.29 -12.07 5.62
N LEU A 180 11.72 -11.24 4.67
CA LEU A 180 11.39 -11.40 3.26
C LEU A 180 11.91 -12.72 2.70
N ALA A 181 13.11 -13.10 3.06
CA ALA A 181 13.75 -14.34 2.61
C ALA A 181 13.13 -15.59 3.25
N ASN A 182 12.92 -15.55 4.56
CA ASN A 182 12.34 -16.69 5.30
C ASN A 182 10.92 -17.00 4.82
N ASN A 183 10.23 -16.01 4.30
CA ASN A 183 8.88 -16.13 3.76
C ASN A 183 8.85 -16.24 2.22
N GLY A 184 10.00 -16.37 1.54
CA GLY A 184 10.07 -16.60 0.10
C GLY A 184 9.71 -15.40 -0.78
N ARG A 185 9.73 -14.17 -0.25
CA ARG A 185 9.42 -12.92 -1.00
C ARG A 185 10.63 -12.33 -1.70
N VAL A 186 11.82 -12.78 -1.34
CA VAL A 186 13.07 -12.56 -2.08
C VAL A 186 13.84 -13.86 -2.21
N SER A 187 14.73 -13.95 -3.22
CA SER A 187 15.50 -15.18 -3.40
C SER A 187 16.49 -15.42 -2.25
N PRO A 188 16.81 -16.68 -1.91
CA PRO A 188 17.80 -17.00 -0.88
C PRO A 188 19.20 -16.42 -1.16
N ALA A 189 19.54 -16.21 -2.43
CA ALA A 189 20.80 -15.59 -2.82
C ALA A 189 20.87 -14.12 -2.41
N VAL A 190 19.77 -13.40 -2.53
CA VAL A 190 19.63 -11.99 -2.10
C VAL A 190 19.69 -11.89 -0.58
N ALA A 191 19.05 -12.82 0.13
CA ALA A 191 19.04 -12.87 1.58
C ALA A 191 20.41 -13.01 2.23
N LYS A 192 21.28 -13.84 1.67
CA LYS A 192 22.65 -14.06 2.18
C LYS A 192 23.49 -12.78 2.21
N ILE A 193 23.14 -11.80 1.43
CA ILE A 193 23.89 -10.54 1.28
C ILE A 193 23.44 -9.51 2.30
N ALA A 194 22.17 -9.52 2.68
CA ALA A 194 21.56 -8.51 3.54
C ALA A 194 21.86 -8.66 5.05
N GLY A 195 22.46 -9.76 5.48
CA GLY A 195 22.79 -10.03 6.89
C GLY A 195 24.12 -9.42 7.37
N LEU A 196 24.81 -8.64 6.55
CA LEU A 196 26.10 -8.07 6.91
C LEU A 196 25.92 -6.73 7.63
N VAL A 197 26.49 -6.59 8.81
CA VAL A 197 26.40 -5.39 9.66
C VAL A 197 26.76 -4.11 8.88
N GLY A 198 25.85 -3.15 8.94
CA GLY A 198 26.03 -1.83 8.32
C GLY A 198 25.79 -1.78 6.81
N LEU A 199 25.29 -2.86 6.21
CA LEU A 199 24.81 -2.84 4.82
C LEU A 199 23.32 -2.49 4.78
N ARG A 200 22.95 -1.70 3.78
CA ARG A 200 21.57 -1.38 3.43
C ARG A 200 21.33 -1.78 1.97
N MET A 201 20.20 -2.44 1.77
CA MET A 201 19.74 -2.82 0.43
C MET A 201 18.79 -1.74 -0.07
N VAL A 202 19.11 -1.17 -1.22
CA VAL A 202 18.23 -0.26 -1.95
C VAL A 202 17.66 -1.02 -3.15
N GLY A 203 16.40 -0.79 -3.47
CA GLY A 203 15.74 -1.46 -4.59
C GLY A 203 14.41 -0.82 -4.93
N ASP A 204 13.72 -1.42 -5.88
CA ASP A 204 12.42 -0.99 -6.39
C ASP A 204 11.38 -2.13 -6.38
N ALA A 205 10.12 -1.80 -6.75
CA ALA A 205 9.03 -2.76 -6.85
C ALA A 205 8.63 -3.06 -8.30
N THR A 206 9.49 -2.84 -9.27
CA THR A 206 9.19 -3.01 -10.69
C THR A 206 8.58 -4.38 -11.00
N GLY A 207 7.41 -4.36 -11.66
CA GLY A 207 6.65 -5.56 -11.99
C GLY A 207 6.05 -6.28 -10.79
N GLY A 208 5.81 -5.57 -9.70
CA GLY A 208 5.20 -6.11 -8.48
C GLY A 208 6.17 -6.95 -7.62
N LYS A 209 7.45 -6.99 -7.95
CA LYS A 209 8.48 -7.76 -7.26
C LYS A 209 9.42 -6.84 -6.51
N LEU A 210 9.94 -7.32 -5.39
CA LEU A 210 11.04 -6.63 -4.72
C LEU A 210 12.34 -6.93 -5.45
N ASN A 211 12.92 -5.90 -6.09
CA ASN A 211 14.16 -5.97 -6.86
C ASN A 211 15.27 -5.19 -6.13
N PRO A 212 16.11 -5.85 -5.34
CA PRO A 212 17.29 -5.21 -4.77
C PRO A 212 18.29 -4.86 -5.88
N THR A 213 18.57 -3.56 -6.06
CA THR A 213 19.44 -3.04 -7.13
C THR A 213 20.82 -2.67 -6.62
N ASP A 214 20.90 -2.10 -5.40
CA ASP A 214 22.12 -1.55 -4.86
C ASP A 214 22.40 -2.02 -3.43
N LYS A 215 23.71 -2.15 -3.13
CA LYS A 215 24.23 -2.44 -1.79
C LYS A 215 25.03 -1.24 -1.30
N CYS A 216 24.54 -0.61 -0.25
CA CYS A 216 25.14 0.58 0.29
C CYS A 216 25.71 0.32 1.68
N ARG A 217 26.94 0.74 1.92
CA ARG A 217 27.52 0.74 3.27
C ARG A 217 27.30 2.08 3.93
N GLY A 218 26.52 2.05 5.02
CA GLY A 218 26.16 3.23 5.80
C GLY A 218 24.98 4.04 5.23
N GLU A 219 24.31 4.75 6.11
CA GLU A 219 23.07 5.49 5.86
C GLU A 219 23.21 6.58 4.81
N LYS A 220 24.26 7.42 4.93
CA LYS A 220 24.48 8.53 4.01
C LYS A 220 24.59 8.08 2.55
N LYS A 221 25.33 6.97 2.30
CA LYS A 221 25.45 6.40 0.96
C LYS A 221 24.12 5.82 0.47
N ALA A 222 23.39 5.13 1.35
CA ALA A 222 22.08 4.56 1.01
C ALA A 222 21.10 5.66 0.59
N LEU A 223 20.98 6.74 1.37
CA LEU A 223 20.11 7.87 1.04
C LEU A 223 20.48 8.55 -0.27
N ALA A 224 21.78 8.80 -0.49
CA ALA A 224 22.25 9.39 -1.76
C ALA A 224 21.92 8.49 -2.96
N THR A 225 22.01 7.16 -2.79
CA THR A 225 21.64 6.17 -3.81
C THR A 225 20.13 6.18 -4.06
N VAL A 226 19.31 6.11 -3.01
CA VAL A 226 17.83 6.22 -3.11
C VAL A 226 17.45 7.47 -3.89
N TYR A 227 17.94 8.63 -3.47
CA TYR A 227 17.59 9.90 -4.12
C TYR A 227 18.06 9.98 -5.58
N SER A 228 19.26 9.47 -5.87
CA SER A 228 19.75 9.37 -7.25
C SER A 228 18.87 8.46 -8.10
N ASN A 229 18.43 7.31 -7.55
CA ASN A 229 17.56 6.37 -8.26
C ASN A 229 16.15 6.95 -8.47
N MET A 230 15.61 7.68 -7.49
CA MET A 230 14.33 8.41 -7.65
C MET A 230 14.38 9.37 -8.85
N LYS A 231 15.44 10.17 -8.96
CA LYS A 231 15.60 11.09 -10.09
C LYS A 231 15.76 10.38 -11.43
N LYS A 232 16.49 9.28 -11.48
CA LYS A 232 16.61 8.45 -12.69
C LYS A 232 15.29 7.82 -13.11
N ALA A 233 14.44 7.48 -12.16
CA ALA A 233 13.10 6.95 -12.40
C ALA A 233 12.11 8.03 -12.87
N GLY A 234 12.44 9.33 -12.75
CA GLY A 234 11.60 10.43 -13.23
C GLY A 234 11.08 11.37 -12.14
N TYR A 235 11.43 11.17 -10.85
CA TYR A 235 10.99 12.08 -9.79
C TYR A 235 11.40 13.52 -10.10
N ASN A 236 10.42 14.40 -10.17
CA ASN A 236 10.54 15.79 -10.59
C ASN A 236 9.89 16.81 -9.63
N GLY A 237 9.65 16.39 -8.36
CA GLY A 237 9.03 17.23 -7.34
C GLY A 237 7.53 17.05 -7.15
N GLY A 238 6.96 15.96 -7.69
CA GLY A 238 5.61 15.51 -7.40
C GLY A 238 5.44 15.01 -5.95
N LYS A 239 4.33 14.33 -5.66
CA LYS A 239 4.08 13.75 -4.33
C LYS A 239 5.16 12.73 -3.97
N LEU A 240 5.61 12.76 -2.72
CA LEU A 240 6.60 11.85 -2.15
C LEU A 240 6.14 11.40 -0.76
N LEU A 241 5.84 10.13 -0.61
CA LEU A 241 5.42 9.50 0.64
C LEU A 241 6.53 8.58 1.15
N ILE A 242 7.00 8.83 2.36
CA ILE A 242 8.09 8.07 2.98
C ILE A 242 7.58 7.43 4.24
N ASP A 243 7.33 6.12 4.20
CA ASP A 243 7.01 5.34 5.39
C ASP A 243 8.28 4.72 5.96
N HIS A 244 8.43 4.76 7.27
CA HIS A 244 9.59 4.23 7.98
C HIS A 244 9.21 3.26 9.09
N CYS A 245 10.02 2.23 9.28
CA CYS A 245 9.96 1.36 10.44
C CYS A 245 10.94 1.86 11.51
N TYR A 246 10.44 2.74 12.40
CA TYR A 246 11.21 3.36 13.50
C TYR A 246 12.54 4.00 13.08
N ASN A 247 12.54 4.68 11.94
CA ASN A 247 13.72 5.36 11.37
C ASN A 247 13.38 6.77 10.85
N GLU A 248 12.68 7.55 11.67
CA GLU A 248 12.23 8.91 11.32
C GLU A 248 13.38 9.83 10.92
N LYS A 249 14.53 9.68 11.57
CA LYS A 249 15.73 10.49 11.27
C LYS A 249 16.15 10.34 9.80
N THR A 250 16.22 9.10 9.30
CA THR A 250 16.62 8.83 7.91
C THR A 250 15.53 9.27 6.94
N ALA A 251 14.25 9.06 7.30
CA ALA A 251 13.11 9.53 6.50
C ALA A 251 13.10 11.06 6.39
N SER A 252 13.33 11.78 7.49
CA SER A 252 13.45 13.25 7.50
C SER A 252 14.63 13.74 6.66
N ALA A 253 15.77 13.08 6.73
CA ALA A 253 16.93 13.43 5.90
C ALA A 253 16.64 13.28 4.39
N LEU A 254 15.89 12.25 3.97
CA LEU A 254 15.45 12.10 2.58
C LEU A 254 14.46 13.20 2.18
N LYS A 255 13.51 13.54 3.06
CA LYS A 255 12.60 14.67 2.86
C LYS A 255 13.37 15.97 2.65
N ASP A 256 14.36 16.25 3.50
CA ASP A 256 15.16 17.49 3.39
C ASP A 256 15.93 17.54 2.06
N MET A 257 16.46 16.39 1.60
CA MET A 257 17.11 16.30 0.28
C MET A 257 16.14 16.62 -0.86
N ALA A 258 14.91 16.10 -0.80
CA ALA A 258 13.91 16.37 -1.82
C ALA A 258 13.46 17.83 -1.82
N LEU A 259 13.20 18.41 -0.65
CA LEU A 259 12.76 19.81 -0.51
C LEU A 259 13.88 20.82 -0.85
N ALA A 260 15.16 20.46 -0.69
CA ALA A 260 16.28 21.30 -1.09
C ALA A 260 16.35 21.49 -2.61
N GLU A 261 15.96 20.47 -3.40
CA GLU A 261 15.93 20.54 -4.87
C GLU A 261 14.56 20.98 -5.39
N PHE A 262 13.47 20.51 -4.73
CA PHE A 262 12.08 20.77 -5.09
C PHE A 262 11.32 21.40 -3.91
N PRO A 263 11.45 22.71 -3.66
CA PRO A 263 10.87 23.35 -2.47
C PRO A 263 9.34 23.28 -2.37
N ASN A 264 8.66 23.06 -3.49
CA ASN A 264 7.20 22.96 -3.58
C ASN A 264 6.69 21.50 -3.59
N ALA A 265 7.58 20.52 -3.48
CA ALA A 265 7.18 19.11 -3.45
C ALA A 265 6.32 18.81 -2.22
N GLN A 266 5.28 18.02 -2.41
CA GLN A 266 4.45 17.53 -1.30
C GLN A 266 5.10 16.29 -0.70
N VAL A 267 5.83 16.45 0.41
CA VAL A 267 6.52 15.34 1.07
C VAL A 267 5.85 14.98 2.39
N ILE A 268 5.35 13.75 2.49
CA ILE A 268 4.64 13.22 3.65
C ILE A 268 5.48 12.11 4.29
N LEU A 269 5.71 12.21 5.60
CA LEU A 269 6.32 11.16 6.40
C LEU A 269 5.25 10.36 7.12
N GLY A 270 5.41 9.03 7.16
CA GLY A 270 4.54 8.11 7.86
C GLY A 270 5.31 6.97 8.53
N GLN A 271 4.62 6.21 9.36
CA GLN A 271 5.13 4.96 9.90
C GLN A 271 4.53 3.78 9.13
N THR A 272 5.30 2.70 9.05
CA THR A 272 4.81 1.42 8.53
C THR A 272 3.83 0.79 9.52
N GLY A 273 2.76 0.17 9.01
CA GLY A 273 1.86 -0.70 9.76
C GLY A 273 2.54 -2.02 10.15
N ALA A 274 1.80 -2.91 10.80
CA ALA A 274 2.38 -4.15 11.32
C ALA A 274 2.97 -5.04 10.23
N LEU A 275 2.24 -5.25 9.11
CA LEU A 275 2.73 -6.08 8.01
C LEU A 275 4.01 -5.53 7.39
N CYS A 276 3.98 -4.24 7.02
CA CYS A 276 5.14 -3.61 6.40
C CYS A 276 6.32 -3.52 7.36
N SER A 277 6.09 -3.30 8.66
CA SER A 277 7.14 -3.33 9.69
C SER A 277 7.77 -4.71 9.86
N PHE A 278 6.95 -5.78 9.77
CA PHE A 278 7.46 -7.15 9.81
C PHE A 278 8.46 -7.42 8.68
N TYR A 279 8.15 -6.96 7.46
CA TYR A 279 9.02 -7.20 6.30
C TYR A 279 10.14 -6.17 6.12
N ALA A 280 9.90 -4.90 6.43
CA ALA A 280 10.91 -3.86 6.34
C ALA A 280 11.92 -3.92 7.48
N GLU A 281 11.53 -4.52 8.59
CA GLU A 281 12.29 -4.62 9.83
C GLU A 281 12.71 -3.23 10.35
N LYS A 282 13.23 -3.15 11.56
CA LYS A 282 13.65 -1.86 12.15
C LYS A 282 14.71 -1.18 11.29
N GLY A 283 14.53 0.09 11.00
CA GLY A 283 15.43 0.87 10.15
C GLY A 283 15.01 0.95 8.67
N GLY A 284 14.03 0.13 8.25
CA GLY A 284 13.56 0.11 6.87
C GLY A 284 12.79 1.37 6.45
N LEU A 285 12.89 1.72 5.16
CA LEU A 285 12.12 2.77 4.50
C LEU A 285 11.38 2.20 3.29
N MET A 286 10.14 2.65 3.09
CA MET A 286 9.33 2.45 1.89
C MET A 286 8.99 3.82 1.32
N ILE A 287 9.28 4.05 0.05
CA ILE A 287 9.29 5.40 -0.54
C ILE A 287 8.48 5.35 -1.84
N GLY A 288 7.21 5.76 -1.76
CA GLY A 288 6.31 5.90 -2.92
C GLY A 288 6.35 7.32 -3.45
N TYR A 289 6.46 7.51 -4.76
CA TYR A 289 6.54 8.84 -5.35
C TYR A 289 5.99 8.88 -6.77
N GLU A 290 5.58 10.09 -7.17
CA GLU A 290 5.18 10.40 -8.55
C GLU A 290 6.41 10.60 -9.44
N ILE A 291 6.29 10.18 -10.73
CA ILE A 291 7.32 10.30 -11.77
C ILE A 291 6.81 11.04 -12.98
#